data_674190a32dea0ec7a034a53bcce9660e
#
_entry.id   674190a32dea0ec7a034a53bcce9660e
#
_cell.length_a   1.000
_cell.length_b   1.000
_cell.length_c   1.000
_cell.angle_alpha   90.00
_cell.angle_beta   90.00
_cell.angle_gamma   90.00
#
_symmetry.space_group_name_H-M   'P 1'
#
loop_
_entity.id
_entity.type
_entity.pdbx_description
1 polymer ?
#
loop_
_entity_poly.entity_id
_entity_poly.type
_entity_poly.pdbx_seq_one_letter_code
_entity_poly.pdbx_strand_id
1 'polypeptide(L)'
;MGKSIKNASIGKLILQLAIGALLVVAGIWVFSNTNSGGDEAVKAIRKIFDNKDFGKMIGIVFGAIELVAGAFLILEPFVGIIRNYTSLVIIAVLAIWIIATILIDFCGTGSGGLLKPSIAIGDIEKTEDFLKWLYQFAGHLTVIGALLYLRD
;
A
#
# COMPACT_ATOMS: atom_id res chain seq x y z
N MET A 1 9.76 -10.77 -32.91
CA MET A 1 9.44 -10.75 -31.45
C MET A 1 10.51 -10.02 -30.64
N GLY A 2 10.87 -8.79 -30.93
CA GLY A 2 12.01 -8.10 -30.32
C GLY A 2 11.87 -6.60 -30.17
N LYS A 3 10.64 -6.05 -30.09
CA LYS A 3 10.41 -4.59 -30.10
C LYS A 3 10.00 -3.97 -28.75
N SER A 4 9.90 -4.76 -27.65
CA SER A 4 9.25 -4.28 -26.43
C SER A 4 10.19 -3.76 -25.32
N ILE A 5 11.45 -4.13 -25.31
CA ILE A 5 12.34 -3.74 -24.21
C ILE A 5 13.05 -2.39 -24.47
N LYS A 6 13.05 -1.90 -25.70
CA LYS A 6 13.83 -0.70 -26.09
C LYS A 6 13.26 0.65 -25.65
N ASN A 7 12.00 0.73 -25.16
CA ASN A 7 11.36 2.02 -24.84
C ASN A 7 10.92 2.18 -23.39
N ALA A 8 11.04 1.17 -22.52
CA ALA A 8 10.90 1.41 -21.10
C ALA A 8 12.18 2.06 -20.59
N SER A 9 12.12 3.28 -20.07
CA SER A 9 13.29 3.86 -19.42
C SER A 9 13.73 2.92 -18.30
N ILE A 10 15.05 2.73 -18.13
CA ILE A 10 15.62 1.91 -17.04
C ILE A 10 15.00 2.33 -15.69
N GLY A 11 14.73 3.62 -15.53
CA GLY A 11 14.06 4.14 -14.33
C GLY A 11 12.64 3.57 -14.13
N LYS A 12 11.84 3.43 -15.20
CA LYS A 12 10.50 2.80 -15.10
C LYS A 12 10.62 1.33 -14.68
N LEU A 13 11.57 0.59 -15.23
CA LEU A 13 11.83 -0.81 -14.87
C LEU A 13 12.25 -0.96 -13.40
N ILE A 14 13.20 -0.13 -12.94
CA ILE A 14 13.65 -0.14 -11.54
C ILE A 14 12.48 0.18 -10.60
N LEU A 15 11.71 1.22 -10.91
CA LEU A 15 10.55 1.60 -10.12
C LEU A 15 9.52 0.47 -10.05
N GLN A 16 9.24 -0.16 -11.19
CA GLN A 16 8.30 -1.29 -11.28
C GLN A 16 8.73 -2.48 -10.43
N LEU A 17 10.01 -2.87 -10.49
CA LEU A 17 10.57 -3.94 -9.67
C LEU A 17 10.57 -3.58 -8.18
N ALA A 18 10.89 -2.33 -7.85
CA ALA A 18 10.90 -1.86 -6.47
C ALA A 18 9.48 -1.86 -5.85
N ILE A 19 8.49 -1.33 -6.57
CA ILE A 19 7.08 -1.36 -6.12
C ILE A 19 6.56 -2.79 -6.07
N GLY A 20 6.89 -3.64 -7.05
CA GLY A 20 6.53 -5.05 -7.03
C GLY A 20 7.07 -5.77 -5.80
N ALA A 21 8.36 -5.57 -5.48
CA ALA A 21 8.99 -6.15 -4.28
C ALA A 21 8.36 -5.61 -2.99
N LEU A 22 8.08 -4.31 -2.91
CA LEU A 22 7.40 -3.69 -1.78
C LEU A 22 6.04 -4.33 -1.54
N LEU A 23 5.22 -4.49 -2.58
CA LEU A 23 3.89 -5.10 -2.47
C LEU A 23 3.95 -6.58 -2.06
N VAL A 24 4.93 -7.35 -2.57
CA VAL A 24 5.14 -8.74 -2.12
C VAL A 24 5.46 -8.78 -0.62
N VAL A 25 6.37 -7.93 -0.16
CA VAL A 25 6.75 -7.85 1.25
C VAL A 25 5.56 -7.41 2.10
N ALA A 26 4.80 -6.40 1.67
CA ALA A 26 3.60 -5.93 2.36
C ALA A 26 2.54 -7.05 2.48
N GLY A 27 2.25 -7.76 1.40
CA GLY A 27 1.33 -8.88 1.41
C GLY A 27 1.77 -10.00 2.37
N ILE A 28 3.05 -10.40 2.36
CA ILE A 28 3.61 -11.37 3.30
C ILE A 28 3.48 -10.88 4.75
N TRP A 29 3.77 -9.59 4.98
CA TRP A 29 3.67 -8.98 6.29
C TRP A 29 2.24 -9.04 6.85
N VAL A 30 1.24 -8.73 6.03
CA VAL A 30 -0.18 -8.82 6.41
C VAL A 30 -0.53 -10.26 6.82
N PHE A 31 -0.14 -11.27 6.04
CA PHE A 31 -0.39 -12.67 6.39
C PHE A 31 0.29 -13.08 7.69
N SER A 32 1.56 -12.72 7.88
CA SER A 32 2.34 -13.06 9.09
C SER A 32 1.75 -12.44 10.35
N ASN A 33 1.15 -11.25 10.24
CA ASN A 33 0.63 -10.49 11.37
C ASN A 33 -0.88 -10.61 11.59
N THR A 34 -1.60 -11.37 10.76
CA THR A 34 -3.06 -11.51 10.85
C THR A 34 -3.53 -12.05 12.21
N ASN A 35 -2.74 -12.91 12.84
CA ASN A 35 -3.05 -13.48 14.15
C ASN A 35 -2.61 -12.59 15.33
N SER A 36 -1.59 -11.75 15.16
CA SER A 36 -1.00 -10.92 16.22
C SER A 36 -1.60 -9.52 16.35
N GLY A 37 -2.69 -9.23 15.65
CA GLY A 37 -3.34 -7.91 15.69
C GLY A 37 -3.40 -7.24 14.34
N GLY A 38 -2.69 -7.75 13.35
CA GLY A 38 -2.75 -7.29 11.98
C GLY A 38 -1.95 -6.02 11.71
N ASP A 39 -1.87 -5.69 10.45
CA ASP A 39 -1.39 -4.43 9.95
C ASP A 39 -2.27 -3.26 10.45
N GLU A 40 -1.76 -2.04 10.37
CA GLU A 40 -2.47 -0.85 10.87
C GLU A 40 -3.79 -0.62 10.14
N ALA A 41 -3.87 -0.90 8.84
CA ALA A 41 -5.13 -0.87 8.09
C ALA A 41 -6.14 -1.89 8.64
N VAL A 42 -5.71 -3.09 9.00
CA VAL A 42 -6.55 -4.14 9.60
C VAL A 42 -7.04 -3.72 10.99
N LYS A 43 -6.18 -3.08 11.78
CA LYS A 43 -6.55 -2.52 13.10
C LYS A 43 -7.60 -1.42 12.94
N ALA A 44 -7.44 -0.56 11.93
CA ALA A 44 -8.40 0.47 11.58
C ALA A 44 -9.78 -0.11 11.31
N ILE A 45 -9.83 -1.09 10.42
CA ILE A 45 -11.06 -1.75 10.02
C ILE A 45 -11.74 -2.44 11.21
N ARG A 46 -10.97 -3.16 12.03
CA ARG A 46 -11.49 -3.79 13.26
C ARG A 46 -12.13 -2.79 14.22
N LYS A 47 -11.54 -1.60 14.33
CA LYS A 47 -12.07 -0.56 15.21
C LYS A 47 -13.34 0.09 14.66
N ILE A 48 -13.41 0.29 13.34
CA ILE A 48 -14.57 0.91 12.69
C ILE A 48 -15.79 -0.01 12.74
N PHE A 49 -15.59 -1.31 12.49
CA PHE A 49 -16.69 -2.28 12.40
C PHE A 49 -16.92 -3.04 13.71
N ASP A 50 -16.13 -2.79 14.75
CA ASP A 50 -16.17 -3.50 16.04
C ASP A 50 -16.23 -5.04 15.90
N ASN A 51 -15.57 -5.56 14.84
CA ASN A 51 -15.61 -6.97 14.50
C ASN A 51 -14.20 -7.47 14.14
N LYS A 52 -13.66 -8.34 15.01
CA LYS A 52 -12.30 -8.89 14.85
C LYS A 52 -12.18 -9.82 13.65
N ASP A 53 -13.19 -10.64 13.40
CA ASP A 53 -13.18 -11.62 12.32
C ASP A 53 -13.32 -10.95 10.95
N PHE A 54 -14.15 -9.92 10.86
CA PHE A 54 -14.28 -9.11 9.66
C PHE A 54 -12.98 -8.40 9.30
N GLY A 55 -12.32 -7.78 10.28
CA GLY A 55 -11.02 -7.15 10.07
C GLY A 55 -9.95 -8.15 9.63
N LYS A 56 -9.96 -9.37 10.20
CA LYS A 56 -9.07 -10.44 9.78
C LYS A 56 -9.30 -10.87 8.33
N MET A 57 -10.55 -11.07 7.95
CA MET A 57 -10.92 -11.44 6.59
C MET A 57 -10.47 -10.39 5.57
N ILE A 58 -10.72 -9.12 5.82
CA ILE A 58 -10.29 -8.02 4.95
C ILE A 58 -8.76 -7.95 4.86
N GLY A 59 -8.06 -8.15 5.98
CA GLY A 59 -6.60 -8.22 5.98
C GLY A 59 -6.07 -9.32 5.06
N ILE A 60 -6.64 -10.51 5.11
CA ILE A 60 -6.26 -11.62 4.22
C ILE A 60 -6.49 -11.25 2.75
N VAL A 61 -7.63 -10.64 2.43
CA VAL A 61 -7.95 -10.20 1.06
C VAL A 61 -6.95 -9.13 0.59
N PHE A 62 -6.63 -8.14 1.41
CA PHE A 62 -5.65 -7.09 1.09
C PHE A 62 -4.27 -7.69 0.84
N GLY A 63 -3.79 -8.52 1.78
CA GLY A 63 -2.49 -9.18 1.62
C GLY A 63 -2.41 -10.06 0.37
N ALA A 64 -3.49 -10.78 0.03
CA ALA A 64 -3.55 -11.58 -1.18
C ALA A 64 -3.46 -10.72 -2.45
N ILE A 65 -4.19 -9.61 -2.51
CA ILE A 65 -4.17 -8.69 -3.66
C ILE A 65 -2.79 -8.05 -3.79
N GLU A 66 -2.18 -7.58 -2.70
CA GLU A 66 -0.83 -7.00 -2.72
C GLU A 66 0.21 -8.00 -3.20
N LEU A 67 0.16 -9.24 -2.70
CA LEU A 67 1.09 -10.30 -3.10
C LEU A 67 0.96 -10.64 -4.59
N VAL A 68 -0.27 -10.84 -5.07
CA VAL A 68 -0.53 -11.12 -6.48
C VAL A 68 -0.08 -9.96 -7.36
N ALA A 69 -0.41 -8.73 -6.99
CA ALA A 69 -0.03 -7.54 -7.74
C ALA A 69 1.48 -7.32 -7.77
N GLY A 70 2.17 -7.54 -6.65
CA GLY A 70 3.62 -7.47 -6.59
C GLY A 70 4.27 -8.50 -7.51
N ALA A 71 3.77 -9.74 -7.51
CA ALA A 71 4.24 -10.79 -8.43
C ALA A 71 3.98 -10.40 -9.89
N PHE A 72 2.82 -9.86 -10.23
CA PHE A 72 2.51 -9.38 -11.58
C PHE A 72 3.47 -8.29 -12.04
N LEU A 73 3.72 -7.27 -11.21
CA LEU A 73 4.65 -6.19 -11.52
C LEU A 73 6.08 -6.70 -11.75
N ILE A 74 6.54 -7.67 -10.96
CA ILE A 74 7.88 -8.26 -11.12
C ILE A 74 7.96 -9.10 -12.40
N LEU A 75 6.92 -9.85 -12.74
CA LEU A 75 6.92 -10.77 -13.88
C LEU A 75 6.62 -10.08 -15.21
N GLU A 76 5.90 -8.96 -15.21
CA GLU A 76 5.46 -8.28 -16.45
C GLU A 76 6.60 -7.99 -17.45
N PRO A 77 7.80 -7.52 -17.04
CA PRO A 77 8.89 -7.26 -17.99
C PRO A 77 9.38 -8.50 -18.71
N PHE A 78 9.18 -9.68 -18.12
CA PHE A 78 9.67 -10.96 -18.61
C PHE A 78 8.60 -11.78 -19.33
N VAL A 79 7.31 -11.57 -18.99
CA VAL A 79 6.20 -12.39 -19.49
C VAL A 79 5.16 -11.50 -20.16
N GLY A 80 5.22 -11.44 -21.50
CA GLY A 80 4.39 -10.53 -22.30
C GLY A 80 2.86 -10.72 -22.17
N ILE A 81 2.40 -11.93 -21.80
CA ILE A 81 0.96 -12.21 -21.60
C ILE A 81 0.41 -11.45 -20.38
N ILE A 82 1.22 -11.26 -19.35
CA ILE A 82 0.84 -10.60 -18.09
C ILE A 82 0.52 -9.12 -18.35
N ARG A 83 1.17 -8.48 -19.30
CA ARG A 83 1.00 -7.06 -19.64
C ARG A 83 -0.46 -6.64 -19.83
N ASN A 84 -1.28 -7.49 -20.43
CA ASN A 84 -2.69 -7.18 -20.70
C ASN A 84 -3.52 -7.03 -19.41
N TYR A 85 -3.08 -7.63 -18.32
CA TYR A 85 -3.78 -7.63 -17.03
C TYR A 85 -3.15 -6.67 -16.02
N THR A 86 -1.93 -6.20 -16.26
CA THR A 86 -1.17 -5.36 -15.32
C THR A 86 -1.92 -4.08 -14.97
N SER A 87 -2.53 -3.42 -15.94
CA SER A 87 -3.30 -2.19 -15.69
C SER A 87 -4.47 -2.43 -14.74
N LEU A 88 -5.20 -3.53 -14.90
CA LEU A 88 -6.31 -3.89 -14.01
C LEU A 88 -5.82 -4.20 -12.59
N VAL A 89 -4.72 -4.94 -12.49
CA VAL A 89 -4.09 -5.27 -11.21
C VAL A 89 -3.60 -4.01 -10.49
N ILE A 90 -2.95 -3.08 -11.22
CA ILE A 90 -2.50 -1.80 -10.66
C ILE A 90 -3.70 -0.98 -10.14
N ILE A 91 -4.81 -0.93 -10.88
CA ILE A 91 -6.01 -0.21 -10.44
C ILE A 91 -6.58 -0.82 -9.15
N ALA A 92 -6.64 -2.14 -9.04
CA ALA A 92 -7.12 -2.81 -7.84
C ALA A 92 -6.25 -2.48 -6.62
N VAL A 93 -4.92 -2.57 -6.76
CA VAL A 93 -3.99 -2.22 -5.69
C VAL A 93 -4.03 -0.74 -5.34
N LEU A 94 -4.13 0.12 -6.36
CA LEU A 94 -4.25 1.57 -6.16
C LEU A 94 -5.49 1.92 -5.32
N ALA A 95 -6.64 1.28 -5.60
CA ALA A 95 -7.85 1.47 -4.83
C ALA A 95 -7.65 1.05 -3.36
N ILE A 96 -7.01 -0.10 -3.12
CA ILE A 96 -6.70 -0.58 -1.77
C ILE A 96 -5.77 0.40 -1.04
N TRP A 97 -4.71 0.87 -1.69
CA TRP A 97 -3.76 1.80 -1.08
C TRP A 97 -4.39 3.16 -0.77
N ILE A 98 -5.28 3.68 -1.62
CA ILE A 98 -6.03 4.90 -1.33
C ILE A 98 -6.93 4.69 -0.11
N ILE A 99 -7.67 3.58 -0.04
CA ILE A 99 -8.53 3.26 1.11
C ILE A 99 -7.68 3.10 2.38
N ALA A 100 -6.58 2.35 2.31
CA ALA A 100 -5.68 2.14 3.43
C ALA A 100 -5.08 3.48 3.92
N THR A 101 -4.63 4.35 3.01
CA THR A 101 -4.12 5.68 3.34
C THR A 101 -5.17 6.52 4.07
N ILE A 102 -6.41 6.55 3.58
CA ILE A 102 -7.50 7.27 4.24
C ILE A 102 -7.75 6.71 5.64
N LEU A 103 -7.82 5.40 5.78
CA LEU A 103 -8.08 4.74 7.06
C LEU A 103 -6.94 4.94 8.08
N ILE A 104 -5.70 4.82 7.65
CA ILE A 104 -4.52 4.90 8.53
C ILE A 104 -4.21 6.35 8.87
N ASP A 105 -4.11 7.20 7.84
CA ASP A 105 -3.55 8.54 8.01
C ASP A 105 -4.61 9.56 8.46
N PHE A 106 -5.89 9.37 8.10
CA PHE A 106 -6.96 10.31 8.42
C PHE A 106 -7.91 9.80 9.51
N CYS A 107 -8.29 8.53 9.49
CA CYS A 107 -9.22 7.99 10.52
C CYS A 107 -8.54 7.65 11.85
N GLY A 108 -7.22 7.70 11.92
CA GLY A 108 -6.48 7.74 13.18
C GLY A 108 -6.52 6.50 14.03
N THR A 109 -6.41 5.33 13.44
CA THR A 109 -6.31 4.07 14.18
C THR A 109 -4.87 3.64 14.44
N GLY A 110 -3.92 4.21 13.71
CA GLY A 110 -2.49 4.11 13.99
C GLY A 110 -2.01 5.12 15.03
N SER A 111 -0.71 5.22 15.21
CA SER A 111 -0.08 6.11 16.20
C SER A 111 -0.17 7.62 15.88
N GLY A 112 -0.83 8.04 14.81
CA GLY A 112 -0.81 9.44 14.41
C GLY A 112 -1.80 9.89 13.35
N GLY A 113 -3.02 9.34 13.27
CA GLY A 113 -4.00 9.89 12.32
C GLY A 113 -4.37 11.34 12.63
N LEU A 114 -4.54 12.16 11.58
CA LEU A 114 -4.80 13.60 11.66
C LEU A 114 -6.06 13.95 12.46
N LEU A 115 -7.03 13.04 12.53
CA LEU A 115 -8.30 13.23 13.26
C LEU A 115 -8.22 12.83 14.74
N LYS A 116 -7.05 12.39 15.23
CA LYS A 116 -6.87 12.19 16.66
C LYS A 116 -6.85 13.56 17.37
N PRO A 117 -7.68 13.73 18.42
CA PRO A 117 -7.72 14.99 19.18
C PRO A 117 -6.41 15.31 19.92
N SER A 118 -5.39 14.45 19.84
CA SER A 118 -4.09 14.62 20.47
C SER A 118 -3.09 15.47 19.69
N ILE A 119 -3.36 15.83 18.44
CA ILE A 119 -2.48 16.72 17.68
C ILE A 119 -2.96 18.16 17.88
N ALA A 120 -2.60 18.79 18.98
CA ALA A 120 -2.73 20.23 19.13
C ALA A 120 -1.53 20.89 18.42
N ILE A 121 -1.81 21.64 17.36
CA ILE A 121 -0.82 22.50 16.70
C ILE A 121 -0.28 23.47 17.75
N GLY A 122 1.02 23.37 18.09
CA GLY A 122 1.68 24.26 19.08
C GLY A 122 2.30 23.59 20.29
N ASP A 123 2.15 22.28 20.47
CA ASP A 123 2.76 21.55 21.58
C ASP A 123 4.03 20.82 21.10
N ILE A 124 5.18 21.17 21.64
CA ILE A 124 6.51 20.69 21.20
C ILE A 124 6.64 19.16 21.32
N GLU A 125 6.04 18.55 22.34
CA GLU A 125 6.03 17.09 22.50
C GLU A 125 5.25 16.39 21.40
N LYS A 126 4.31 17.06 20.75
CA LYS A 126 3.46 16.53 19.67
C LYS A 126 4.02 16.77 18.27
N THR A 127 5.07 17.58 18.13
CA THR A 127 5.73 17.85 16.84
C THR A 127 6.36 16.57 16.27
N GLU A 128 6.91 15.72 17.14
CA GLU A 128 7.51 14.44 16.73
C GLU A 128 6.45 13.49 16.15
N ASP A 129 5.26 13.42 16.76
CA ASP A 129 4.16 12.61 16.26
C ASP A 129 3.61 13.13 14.92
N PHE A 130 3.55 14.45 14.77
CA PHE A 130 3.19 15.07 13.49
C PHE A 130 4.22 14.78 12.40
N LEU A 131 5.51 14.85 12.70
CA LEU A 131 6.57 14.53 11.74
C LEU A 131 6.57 13.04 11.35
N LYS A 132 6.31 12.14 12.30
CA LYS A 132 6.14 10.70 12.02
C LYS A 132 4.94 10.46 11.12
N TRP A 133 3.81 11.09 11.41
CA TRP A 133 2.62 11.01 10.56
C TRP A 133 2.90 11.55 9.15
N LEU A 134 3.54 12.71 9.03
CA LEU A 134 3.87 13.31 7.74
C LEU A 134 4.80 12.41 6.91
N TYR A 135 5.79 11.79 7.55
CA TYR A 135 6.69 10.84 6.90
C TYR A 135 5.93 9.61 6.38
N GLN A 136 5.04 9.05 7.19
CA GLN A 136 4.20 7.91 6.82
C GLN A 136 3.27 8.25 5.65
N PHE A 137 2.56 9.37 5.75
CA PHE A 137 1.67 9.88 4.70
C PHE A 137 2.42 10.12 3.38
N ALA A 138 3.60 10.76 3.43
CA ALA A 138 4.44 10.94 2.25
C ALA A 138 4.87 9.60 1.63
N GLY A 139 5.16 8.59 2.45
CA GLY A 139 5.44 7.23 1.99
C GLY A 139 4.26 6.62 1.23
N HIS A 140 3.04 6.72 1.77
CA HIS A 140 1.83 6.24 1.11
C HIS A 140 1.56 6.98 -0.21
N LEU A 141 1.71 8.30 -0.24
CA LEU A 141 1.58 9.08 -1.48
C LEU A 141 2.62 8.70 -2.53
N THR A 142 3.85 8.38 -2.11
CA THR A 142 4.91 7.93 -3.02
C THR A 142 4.52 6.62 -3.71
N VAL A 143 3.97 5.66 -2.98
CA VAL A 143 3.50 4.39 -3.56
C VAL A 143 2.33 4.62 -4.51
N ILE A 144 1.34 5.43 -4.11
CA ILE A 144 0.20 5.79 -4.95
C ILE A 144 0.67 6.47 -6.25
N GLY A 145 1.58 7.44 -6.14
CA GLY A 145 2.15 8.14 -7.31
C GLY A 145 2.93 7.21 -8.23
N ALA A 146 3.70 6.30 -7.68
CA ALA A 146 4.43 5.29 -8.45
C ALA A 146 3.48 4.32 -9.18
N LEU A 147 2.43 3.86 -8.53
CA LEU A 147 1.41 2.99 -9.15
C LEU A 147 0.67 3.72 -10.27
N LEU A 148 0.31 5.00 -10.09
CA LEU A 148 -0.29 5.82 -11.14
C LEU A 148 0.65 5.97 -12.34
N TYR A 149 1.92 6.26 -12.10
CA TYR A 149 2.93 6.39 -13.15
C TYR A 149 3.17 5.07 -13.90
N LEU A 150 3.11 3.93 -13.21
CA LEU A 150 3.29 2.62 -13.82
C LEU A 150 2.08 2.17 -14.64
N ARG A 151 0.88 2.69 -14.33
CA ARG A 151 -0.35 2.41 -15.08
C ARG A 151 -0.32 3.01 -16.49
N ASP A 152 0.26 4.20 -16.65
CA ASP A 152 0.40 4.93 -17.92
C ASP A 152 1.55 4.34 -18.77
#